data_d4c209f0f6dcba16ad8fae28bda83066
#
_entry.id   d4c209f0f6dcba16ad8fae28bda83066
#
_cell.length_a   1.000
_cell.length_b   1.000
_cell.length_c   1.000
_cell.angle_alpha   90.00
_cell.angle_beta   90.00
_cell.angle_gamma   90.00
#
_symmetry.space_group_name_H-M   'P 1'
#
loop_
_entity.id
_entity.type
_entity.pdbx_description
1 polymer ?
#
loop_
_entity_poly.entity_id
_entity_poly.type
_entity_poly.pdbx_seq_one_letter_code
_entity_poly.pdbx_strand_id
1 'polypeptide(L)' 'MNYQDFHNFRFKCNKLTEELVELATAMLQQRNKPKTDFHREIEDEIADVEVWLMAVKQYYNEEYINNRVSIKKQTYDL' A
#
# COMPACT_ATOMS: atom_id res chain seq x y z
N MET A 1 13.62 -19.87 -3.03
CA MET A 1 12.90 -19.14 -4.12
C MET A 1 13.68 -19.35 -5.40
N ASN A 2 13.03 -19.86 -6.45
CA ASN A 2 13.67 -20.03 -7.76
C ASN A 2 13.68 -18.70 -8.52
N TYR A 3 14.26 -18.70 -9.72
CA TYR A 3 14.38 -17.48 -10.54
C TYR A 3 13.02 -16.86 -10.86
N GLN A 4 12.04 -17.69 -11.24
CA GLN A 4 10.71 -17.20 -11.60
C GLN A 4 10.00 -16.60 -10.38
N ASP A 5 10.11 -17.24 -9.23
CA ASP A 5 9.52 -16.73 -7.98
C ASP A 5 10.15 -15.40 -7.58
N PHE A 6 11.46 -15.29 -7.71
CA PHE A 6 12.17 -14.05 -7.40
C PHE A 6 11.74 -12.93 -8.36
N HIS A 7 11.60 -13.25 -9.64
CA HIS A 7 11.14 -12.29 -10.65
C HIS A 7 9.72 -11.79 -10.33
N ASN A 8 8.81 -12.72 -10.00
CA ASN A 8 7.44 -12.37 -9.63
C ASN A 8 7.39 -11.51 -8.37
N PHE A 9 8.18 -11.86 -7.37
CA PHE A 9 8.29 -11.08 -6.14
C PHE A 9 8.76 -9.65 -6.43
N ARG A 10 9.82 -9.53 -7.20
CA ARG A 10 10.38 -8.22 -7.56
C ARG A 10 9.36 -7.36 -8.32
N PHE A 11 8.65 -7.97 -9.26
CA PHE A 11 7.60 -7.28 -10.03
C PHE A 11 6.53 -6.73 -9.09
N LYS A 12 6.04 -7.56 -8.16
CA LYS A 12 4.99 -7.14 -7.22
C LYS A 12 5.46 -6.04 -6.27
N CYS A 13 6.71 -6.12 -5.80
CA CYS A 13 7.29 -5.08 -4.96
C CYS A 13 7.39 -3.75 -5.72
N ASN A 14 7.80 -3.80 -6.98
CA ASN A 14 7.90 -2.60 -7.81
C ASN A 14 6.52 -1.98 -8.03
N LYS A 15 5.49 -2.80 -8.27
CA LYS A 15 4.12 -2.32 -8.43
C LYS A 15 3.60 -1.67 -7.15
N LEU A 16 3.84 -2.30 -6.00
CA LEU A 16 3.44 -1.72 -4.72
C LEU A 16 4.12 -0.37 -4.50
N THR A 17 5.42 -0.28 -4.79
CA THR A 17 6.17 0.97 -4.65
C THR A 17 5.57 2.07 -5.52
N GLU A 18 5.25 1.76 -6.79
CA GLU A 18 4.61 2.72 -7.69
C GLU A 18 3.28 3.23 -7.11
N GLU A 19 2.43 2.33 -6.64
CA GLU A 19 1.12 2.70 -6.11
C GLU A 19 1.23 3.51 -4.82
N LEU A 20 2.22 3.22 -3.96
CA LEU A 20 2.47 4.00 -2.76
C LEU A 20 2.87 5.44 -3.11
N VAL A 21 3.70 5.62 -4.14
CA VAL A 21 4.10 6.95 -4.61
C VAL A 21 2.89 7.70 -5.19
N GLU A 22 2.05 7.02 -5.96
CA GLU A 22 0.86 7.63 -6.55
C GLU A 22 -0.14 8.05 -5.48
N LEU A 23 -0.35 7.21 -4.45
CA LEU A 23 -1.22 7.57 -3.33
C LEU A 23 -0.68 8.77 -2.58
N ALA A 24 0.62 8.76 -2.26
CA ALA A 24 1.27 9.88 -1.58
C ALA A 24 1.11 11.18 -2.38
N THR A 25 1.29 11.11 -3.69
CA THR A 25 1.15 12.26 -4.58
C THR A 25 -0.28 12.80 -4.56
N ALA A 26 -1.27 11.92 -4.67
CA ALA A 26 -2.69 12.33 -4.64
C ALA A 26 -3.05 13.00 -3.30
N MET A 27 -2.57 12.45 -2.19
CA MET A 27 -2.83 13.02 -0.87
C MET A 27 -2.17 14.39 -0.69
N LEU A 28 -0.95 14.56 -1.20
CA LEU A 28 -0.27 15.85 -1.17
C LEU A 28 -0.99 16.90 -2.02
N GLN A 29 -1.51 16.49 -3.18
CA GLN A 29 -2.30 17.39 -4.05
C GLN A 29 -3.56 17.85 -3.32
N GLN A 30 -4.28 16.94 -2.66
CA GLN A 30 -5.48 17.31 -1.90
C GLN A 30 -5.16 18.30 -0.79
N ARG A 31 -4.04 18.09 -0.07
CA ARG A 31 -3.60 19.00 1.00
C ARG A 31 -3.25 20.38 0.45
N ASN A 32 -2.57 20.42 -0.68
CA ASN A 32 -2.08 21.67 -1.27
C ASN A 32 -3.16 22.43 -2.08
N LYS A 33 -4.21 21.72 -2.51
CA LYS A 33 -5.30 22.28 -3.31
C LYS A 33 -6.64 21.91 -2.68
N PRO A 34 -6.94 22.45 -1.48
CA PRO A 34 -8.09 21.97 -0.69
C PRO A 34 -9.44 22.23 -1.35
N LYS A 35 -9.52 23.14 -2.34
CA LYS A 35 -10.77 23.43 -3.04
C LYS A 35 -11.03 22.49 -4.21
N THR A 36 -10.07 21.65 -4.58
CA THR A 36 -10.22 20.65 -5.63
C THR A 36 -10.56 19.32 -4.98
N ASP A 37 -11.53 18.62 -5.54
CA ASP A 37 -11.96 17.33 -5.01
C ASP A 37 -11.14 16.19 -5.61
N PHE A 38 -10.25 15.59 -4.82
CA PHE A 38 -9.46 14.44 -5.21
C PHE A 38 -9.98 13.13 -4.59
N HIS A 39 -11.18 13.15 -4.03
CA HIS A 39 -11.71 12.01 -3.27
C HIS A 39 -11.69 10.70 -4.05
N ARG A 40 -12.22 10.72 -5.27
CA ARG A 40 -12.30 9.51 -6.09
C ARG A 40 -10.91 9.02 -6.49
N GLU A 41 -10.01 9.93 -6.82
CA GLU A 41 -8.63 9.57 -7.16
C GLU A 41 -7.92 8.92 -5.99
N ILE A 42 -8.09 9.48 -4.78
CA ILE A 42 -7.49 8.91 -3.57
C ILE A 42 -8.07 7.52 -3.27
N GLU A 43 -9.39 7.36 -3.40
CA GLU A 43 -10.04 6.06 -3.19
C GLU A 43 -9.49 5.01 -4.15
N ASP A 44 -9.35 5.36 -5.43
CA ASP A 44 -8.79 4.45 -6.43
C ASP A 44 -7.34 4.09 -6.12
N GLU A 45 -6.54 5.06 -5.67
CA GLU A 45 -5.15 4.80 -5.30
C GLU A 45 -5.05 3.93 -4.05
N ILE A 46 -5.94 4.12 -3.08
CA ILE A 46 -6.00 3.24 -1.90
C ILE A 46 -6.29 1.81 -2.33
N ALA A 47 -7.25 1.63 -3.24
CA ALA A 47 -7.59 0.30 -3.75
C ALA A 47 -6.39 -0.36 -4.42
N ASP A 48 -5.66 0.39 -5.25
CA ASP A 48 -4.46 -0.12 -5.92
C ASP A 48 -3.38 -0.52 -4.92
N VAL A 49 -3.13 0.30 -3.89
CA VAL A 49 -2.18 -0.01 -2.83
C VAL A 49 -2.59 -1.30 -2.11
N GLU A 50 -3.87 -1.44 -1.76
CA GLU A 50 -4.35 -2.62 -1.04
C GLU A 50 -4.17 -3.89 -1.86
N VAL A 51 -4.45 -3.86 -3.16
CA VAL A 51 -4.28 -5.02 -4.05
C VAL A 51 -2.82 -5.46 -4.10
N TRP A 52 -1.92 -4.54 -4.35
CA TRP A 52 -0.50 -4.88 -4.46
C TRP A 52 0.13 -5.19 -3.10
N LEU A 53 -0.35 -4.57 -2.03
CA LEU A 53 0.07 -4.92 -0.67
C LEU A 53 -0.31 -6.36 -0.33
N MET A 54 -1.53 -6.78 -0.66
CA MET A 54 -1.95 -8.18 -0.49
C MET A 54 -1.05 -9.13 -1.26
N ALA A 55 -0.71 -8.78 -2.50
CA ALA A 55 0.15 -9.59 -3.34
C ALA A 55 1.56 -9.74 -2.76
N VAL A 56 2.11 -8.67 -2.19
CA VAL A 56 3.44 -8.69 -1.57
C VAL A 56 3.42 -9.42 -0.22
N LYS A 57 2.38 -9.24 0.57
CA LYS A 57 2.27 -9.86 1.89
C LYS A 57 2.36 -11.39 1.84
N GLN A 58 1.97 -12.00 0.74
CA GLN A 58 2.03 -13.47 0.58
C GLN A 58 3.45 -14.02 0.68
N TYR A 59 4.47 -13.19 0.49
CA TYR A 59 5.88 -13.57 0.59
C TYR A 59 6.44 -13.41 2.00
N TYR A 60 5.65 -12.92 2.94
CA TYR A 60 6.07 -12.62 4.31
C TYR A 60 5.19 -13.37 5.31
N ASN A 61 5.50 -13.24 6.59
CA ASN A 61 4.71 -13.87 7.66
C ASN A 61 3.47 -13.02 7.94
N GLU A 62 2.35 -13.39 7.34
CA GLU A 62 1.09 -12.64 7.46
C GLU A 62 0.55 -12.63 8.89
N GLU A 63 0.70 -13.75 9.61
CA GLU A 63 0.26 -13.82 11.01
C GLU A 63 1.02 -12.81 11.87
N TYR A 64 2.33 -12.77 11.73
CA TYR A 64 3.14 -11.78 12.45
C TYR A 64 2.73 -10.36 12.09
N ILE A 65 2.54 -10.08 10.79
CA ILE A 65 2.11 -8.76 10.33
C ILE A 65 0.77 -8.38 10.95
N ASN A 66 -0.21 -9.28 10.93
CA ASN A 66 -1.53 -9.02 11.47
C ASN A 66 -1.50 -8.75 12.97
N ASN A 67 -0.66 -9.48 13.71
CA ASN A 67 -0.48 -9.25 15.15
C ASN A 67 0.13 -7.87 15.39
N ARG A 68 1.12 -7.49 14.59
CA ARG A 68 1.74 -6.16 14.71
C ARG A 68 0.76 -5.04 14.35
N VAL A 69 -0.08 -5.25 13.34
CA VAL A 69 -1.13 -4.28 12.99
C VAL A 69 -2.04 -4.04 14.18
N SER A 70 -2.50 -5.10 14.85
CA SER A 70 -3.37 -4.97 16.03
C SER A 70 -2.71 -4.15 17.13
N ILE A 71 -1.44 -4.43 17.42
CA ILE A 71 -0.69 -3.71 18.46
C ILE A 71 -0.52 -2.24 18.06
N LYS A 72 -0.14 -1.99 16.82
CA LYS A 72 0.09 -0.63 16.33
C LYS A 72 -1.19 0.20 16.29
N LYS A 73 -2.33 -0.42 15.98
CA LYS A 73 -3.62 0.26 16.03
C LYS A 73 -3.89 0.79 17.44
N GLN A 74 -3.62 0.00 18.47
CA GLN A 74 -3.76 0.44 19.85
C GLN A 74 -2.77 1.58 20.18
N THR A 75 -1.52 1.44 19.75
CA THR A 75 -0.48 2.44 19.98
C THR A 75 -0.85 3.80 19.38
N TYR A 76 -1.40 3.77 18.16
CA TYR A 76 -1.77 4.99 17.43
C TYR A 76 -3.21 5.44 17.72
N ASP A 77 -3.93 4.73 18.57
CA ASP A 77 -5.33 5.01 18.90
C ASP A 77 -6.24 5.02 17.65
N LEU A 78 -6.09 3.98 16.86
CA LEU A 78 -6.88 3.83 15.63
C LEU A 78 -7.88 2.68 15.72
#